data_afeeb1623064de57403f5ff150767b25
#
_entry.id   afeeb1623064de57403f5ff150767b25
#
_cell.length_a   1.000
_cell.length_b   1.000
_cell.length_c   1.000
_cell.angle_alpha   90.00
_cell.angle_beta   90.00
_cell.angle_gamma   90.00
#
_symmetry.space_group_name_H-M   'P 1'
#
loop_
_entity.id
_entity.type
_entity.pdbx_description
1 polymer ?
#
loop_
_entity_poly.entity_id
_entity_poly.type
_entity_poly.pdbx_seq_one_letter_code
_entity_poly.pdbx_strand_id
1 'polypeptide(L)'
;IENIDKNNNVWYEKNILKVEKSGKYGLIDLTGKEVLPLEYDEISGLDGQENSIIIKKDGKLGLVNDNGNIIIEANYKDIKILGETYKEGYITVDENEKYGVVSATKKQILENNYDEISSVYLKEYYLVKENGKQKVINSKGETILDKGFDELKSATTNGFIFVKNNLYGEINTSGEVTLEAKYQDLKEIKDSTYIAKLDNKYGIIDNIGNVQVELKYTGMTYNEKADLIFAENADYQTSIIDNNYQVKATGILSEVNTEDEYIRMRINNDYKYYSLKGEETSNINVLKNNTIFLS
;
A
#
# COMPACT_ATOMS: atom_id res chain seq x y z
N ILE A 1 18.07 33.12 22.22
CA ILE A 1 17.61 31.75 22.40
C ILE A 1 17.38 31.59 23.90
N GLU A 2 16.14 31.31 24.27
CA GLU A 2 15.73 31.14 25.68
C GLU A 2 15.67 29.67 26.07
N ASN A 3 15.40 28.78 25.08
CA ASN A 3 15.31 27.36 25.32
C ASN A 3 15.73 26.52 24.10
N ILE A 4 16.23 25.31 24.35
CA ILE A 4 16.51 24.28 23.34
C ILE A 4 15.66 23.09 23.71
N ASP A 5 14.77 22.69 22.81
CA ASP A 5 13.94 21.49 23.02
C ASP A 5 14.77 20.22 22.88
N LYS A 6 15.12 19.64 24.04
CA LYS A 6 15.93 18.42 24.14
C LYS A 6 15.13 17.13 23.96
N ASN A 7 13.79 17.21 23.90
CA ASN A 7 12.92 16.05 23.89
C ASN A 7 12.49 15.62 22.48
N ASN A 8 12.89 16.36 21.45
CA ASN A 8 12.51 16.07 20.08
C ASN A 8 13.67 15.43 19.30
N ASN A 9 13.79 14.12 19.40
CA ASN A 9 14.88 13.32 18.82
C ASN A 9 14.99 13.43 17.30
N VAL A 10 13.90 13.73 16.59
CA VAL A 10 13.88 13.84 15.11
C VAL A 10 14.78 14.98 14.64
N TRP A 11 14.77 16.11 15.34
CA TRP A 11 15.60 17.29 15.02
C TRP A 11 17.08 17.04 15.30
N TYR A 12 17.35 16.33 16.38
CA TYR A 12 18.72 16.03 16.82
C TYR A 12 19.44 15.09 15.86
N GLU A 13 18.75 14.09 15.32
CA GLU A 13 19.30 13.15 14.34
C GLU A 13 19.69 13.81 13.01
N LYS A 14 19.03 14.91 12.66
CA LYS A 14 19.32 15.72 11.44
C LYS A 14 20.26 16.89 11.70
N ASN A 15 20.92 16.96 12.87
CA ASN A 15 21.79 18.07 13.27
C ASN A 15 21.07 19.44 13.28
N ILE A 16 19.77 19.43 13.60
CA ILE A 16 18.93 20.63 13.71
C ILE A 16 18.39 20.71 15.13
N LEU A 17 18.41 21.91 15.70
CA LEU A 17 17.90 22.20 17.04
C LEU A 17 16.71 23.14 16.95
N LYS A 18 15.59 22.76 17.59
CA LYS A 18 14.46 23.67 17.81
C LYS A 18 14.82 24.64 18.94
N VAL A 19 14.67 25.90 18.68
CA VAL A 19 15.00 27.00 19.60
C VAL A 19 13.79 27.90 19.81
N GLU A 20 13.72 28.51 21.00
CA GLU A 20 12.64 29.40 21.40
C GLU A 20 13.21 30.76 21.84
N LYS A 21 12.45 31.81 21.51
CA LYS A 21 12.64 33.15 22.06
C LYS A 21 11.32 33.91 22.06
N SER A 22 10.94 34.45 23.21
CA SER A 22 9.73 35.28 23.37
C SER A 22 8.44 34.55 22.88
N GLY A 23 8.33 33.25 23.10
CA GLY A 23 7.19 32.43 22.69
C GLY A 23 7.13 32.11 21.19
N LYS A 24 8.20 32.41 20.45
CA LYS A 24 8.32 32.01 19.04
C LYS A 24 9.43 30.98 18.86
N TYR A 25 9.18 30.03 17.96
CA TYR A 25 10.07 28.94 17.66
C TYR A 25 10.77 29.14 16.31
N GLY A 26 11.96 28.58 16.19
CA GLY A 26 12.76 28.51 14.97
C GLY A 26 13.68 27.30 15.01
N LEU A 27 14.46 27.09 13.96
CA LEU A 27 15.45 26.01 13.86
C LEU A 27 16.83 26.62 13.60
N ILE A 28 17.85 26.05 14.25
CA ILE A 28 19.27 26.33 14.00
C ILE A 28 20.02 25.03 13.72
N ASP A 29 21.13 25.08 13.00
CA ASP A 29 22.07 23.97 12.91
C ASP A 29 22.98 23.90 14.16
N LEU A 30 23.84 22.86 14.23
CA LEU A 30 24.77 22.69 15.36
C LEU A 30 25.87 23.78 15.43
N THR A 31 26.03 24.60 14.41
CA THR A 31 26.95 25.77 14.42
C THR A 31 26.26 27.01 14.95
N GLY A 32 24.96 26.97 15.16
CA GLY A 32 24.14 28.12 15.56
C GLY A 32 23.61 28.94 14.40
N LYS A 33 23.82 28.50 13.15
CA LYS A 33 23.29 29.16 11.96
C LYS A 33 21.79 28.93 11.86
N GLU A 34 21.04 29.97 11.55
CA GLU A 34 19.60 29.89 11.32
C GLU A 34 19.26 28.98 10.12
N VAL A 35 18.40 27.97 10.36
CA VAL A 35 17.78 27.09 9.36
C VAL A 35 16.35 27.55 9.11
N LEU A 36 15.64 27.97 10.18
CA LEU A 36 14.28 28.49 10.12
C LEU A 36 14.16 29.65 11.10
N PRO A 37 13.62 30.83 10.71
CA PRO A 37 13.55 32.01 11.56
C PRO A 37 12.67 31.79 12.80
N LEU A 38 12.97 32.57 13.87
CA LEU A 38 12.25 32.57 15.14
C LEU A 38 10.91 33.34 15.02
N GLU A 39 9.97 32.81 14.24
CA GLU A 39 8.70 33.50 14.00
C GLU A 39 7.46 32.60 14.10
N TYR A 40 7.64 31.31 14.32
CA TYR A 40 6.55 30.33 14.33
C TYR A 40 5.98 30.14 15.74
N ASP A 41 4.66 29.90 15.83
CA ASP A 41 3.95 29.63 17.08
C ASP A 41 4.24 28.22 17.60
N GLU A 42 4.53 27.30 16.68
CA GLU A 42 4.84 25.91 16.97
C GLU A 42 5.64 25.28 15.82
N ILE A 43 6.52 24.32 16.14
CA ILE A 43 7.25 23.50 15.18
C ILE A 43 7.24 22.07 15.70
N SER A 44 6.82 21.11 14.85
CA SER A 44 6.74 19.68 15.18
C SER A 44 7.07 18.82 13.96
N GLY A 45 7.33 17.51 14.17
CA GLY A 45 7.44 16.56 13.06
C GLY A 45 6.06 16.13 12.55
N LEU A 46 5.98 15.74 11.28
CA LEU A 46 4.80 15.15 10.71
C LEU A 46 4.85 13.62 10.88
N ASP A 47 4.17 13.07 11.90
CA ASP A 47 3.97 11.64 12.15
C ASP A 47 5.19 10.73 11.92
N GLY A 48 6.39 11.19 12.33
CA GLY A 48 7.65 10.45 12.16
C GLY A 48 8.18 10.40 10.74
N GLN A 49 7.60 11.18 9.81
CA GLN A 49 8.09 11.28 8.45
C GLN A 49 9.41 12.05 8.37
N GLU A 50 10.36 11.48 7.63
CA GLU A 50 11.59 12.19 7.28
C GLU A 50 11.27 13.45 6.49
N ASN A 51 12.15 14.43 6.57
CA ASN A 51 12.13 15.61 5.71
C ASN A 51 10.78 16.37 5.71
N SER A 52 10.01 16.24 6.81
CA SER A 52 8.64 16.75 6.92
C SER A 52 8.41 17.38 8.29
N ILE A 53 8.59 18.71 8.34
CA ILE A 53 8.51 19.52 9.55
C ILE A 53 7.29 20.43 9.46
N ILE A 54 6.32 20.23 10.33
CA ILE A 54 5.15 21.10 10.47
C ILE A 54 5.57 22.40 11.15
N ILE A 55 5.18 23.50 10.54
CA ILE A 55 5.27 24.84 11.11
C ILE A 55 3.86 25.40 11.33
N LYS A 56 3.65 26.12 12.42
CA LYS A 56 2.41 26.82 12.70
C LYS A 56 2.68 28.33 12.82
N LYS A 57 1.92 29.14 12.11
CA LYS A 57 1.99 30.60 12.14
C LYS A 57 0.59 31.17 12.05
N ASP A 58 0.26 32.06 13.00
CA ASP A 58 -1.06 32.69 13.09
C ASP A 58 -2.23 31.67 13.09
N GLY A 59 -2.01 30.54 13.77
CA GLY A 59 -2.97 29.45 13.88
C GLY A 59 -3.04 28.47 12.70
N LYS A 60 -2.34 28.75 11.59
CA LYS A 60 -2.35 27.96 10.36
C LYS A 60 -1.09 27.10 10.23
N LEU A 61 -1.26 25.92 9.62
CA LEU A 61 -0.19 24.97 9.40
C LEU A 61 0.45 25.14 8.03
N GLY A 62 1.76 24.98 8.00
CA GLY A 62 2.60 24.86 6.83
C GLY A 62 3.58 23.71 7.00
N LEU A 63 4.42 23.46 6.02
CA LEU A 63 5.41 22.40 6.04
C LEU A 63 6.73 22.87 5.42
N VAL A 64 7.83 22.54 6.10
CA VAL A 64 9.19 22.75 5.60
C VAL A 64 9.95 21.43 5.57
N ASN A 65 10.98 21.36 4.75
CA ASN A 65 11.91 20.24 4.74
C ASN A 65 13.03 20.42 5.79
N ASP A 66 13.90 19.40 5.94
CA ASP A 66 15.02 19.39 6.89
C ASP A 66 16.04 20.53 6.63
N ASN A 67 16.04 21.16 5.47
CA ASN A 67 16.90 22.29 5.14
C ASN A 67 16.23 23.66 5.42
N GLY A 68 15.02 23.65 5.99
CA GLY A 68 14.24 24.87 6.25
C GLY A 68 13.54 25.45 5.02
N ASN A 69 13.54 24.73 3.88
CA ASN A 69 12.82 25.21 2.71
C ASN A 69 11.32 24.97 2.86
N ILE A 70 10.53 25.99 2.63
CA ILE A 70 9.08 25.89 2.67
C ILE A 70 8.59 25.01 1.51
N ILE A 71 7.88 23.95 1.83
CA ILE A 71 7.18 23.06 0.90
C ILE A 71 5.71 23.49 0.79
N ILE A 72 5.09 23.79 1.93
CA ILE A 72 3.70 24.25 2.03
C ILE A 72 3.69 25.49 2.91
N GLU A 73 3.16 26.60 2.39
CA GLU A 73 2.99 27.83 3.16
C GLU A 73 2.02 27.62 4.33
N ALA A 74 2.19 28.38 5.42
CA ALA A 74 1.33 28.29 6.61
C ALA A 74 -0.08 28.88 6.35
N ASN A 75 -0.89 28.20 5.55
CA ASN A 75 -2.20 28.62 5.10
C ASN A 75 -3.31 27.61 5.40
N TYR A 76 -2.97 26.44 5.92
CA TYR A 76 -3.89 25.30 6.00
C TYR A 76 -4.34 25.00 7.43
N LYS A 77 -5.52 24.39 7.55
CA LYS A 77 -6.09 23.88 8.80
C LYS A 77 -5.40 22.58 9.24
N ASP A 78 -5.08 21.72 8.27
CA ASP A 78 -4.42 20.45 8.52
C ASP A 78 -3.52 20.04 7.34
N ILE A 79 -2.49 19.25 7.63
CA ILE A 79 -1.57 18.67 6.64
C ILE A 79 -1.32 17.22 7.03
N LYS A 80 -1.51 16.30 6.08
CA LYS A 80 -1.31 14.85 6.25
C LYS A 80 -0.40 14.32 5.15
N ILE A 81 0.19 13.15 5.39
CA ILE A 81 0.87 12.44 4.33
C ILE A 81 -0.15 11.85 3.35
N LEU A 82 0.19 11.83 2.05
CA LEU A 82 -0.69 11.29 1.03
C LEU A 82 -0.67 9.75 1.00
N GLY A 83 0.50 9.15 1.14
CA GLY A 83 0.70 7.71 1.10
C GLY A 83 1.55 7.23 2.29
N GLU A 84 2.53 6.37 2.04
CA GLU A 84 3.39 5.81 3.09
C GLU A 84 4.59 6.69 3.40
N THR A 85 5.07 7.47 2.43
CA THR A 85 6.28 8.31 2.56
C THR A 85 6.06 9.73 2.04
N TYR A 86 6.85 10.67 2.55
CA TYR A 86 6.83 12.07 2.12
C TYR A 86 7.05 12.26 0.59
N LYS A 87 7.68 11.28 -0.08
CA LYS A 87 7.97 11.33 -1.52
C LYS A 87 6.71 11.27 -2.38
N GLU A 88 5.64 10.72 -1.84
CA GLU A 88 4.34 10.64 -2.51
C GLU A 88 3.59 11.97 -2.46
N GLY A 89 3.94 12.83 -1.52
CA GLY A 89 3.34 14.15 -1.33
C GLY A 89 2.49 14.25 -0.08
N TYR A 90 1.72 15.34 -0.02
CA TYR A 90 0.96 15.71 1.16
C TYR A 90 -0.48 16.07 0.78
N ILE A 91 -1.41 15.71 1.65
CA ILE A 91 -2.79 16.18 1.64
C ILE A 91 -2.85 17.47 2.47
N THR A 92 -3.42 18.51 1.90
CA THR A 92 -3.71 19.78 2.59
C THR A 92 -5.21 19.88 2.85
N VAL A 93 -5.60 20.43 3.99
CA VAL A 93 -7.00 20.71 4.34
C VAL A 93 -7.13 22.21 4.60
N ASP A 94 -8.01 22.86 3.86
CA ASP A 94 -8.25 24.31 4.02
C ASP A 94 -9.26 24.62 5.15
N GLU A 95 -9.55 25.91 5.38
CA GLU A 95 -10.49 26.38 6.39
C GLU A 95 -11.95 25.91 6.13
N ASN A 96 -12.28 25.57 4.88
CA ASN A 96 -13.59 25.07 4.48
C ASN A 96 -13.67 23.54 4.56
N GLU A 97 -12.65 22.90 5.17
CA GLU A 97 -12.53 21.42 5.25
C GLU A 97 -12.43 20.76 3.87
N LYS A 98 -11.91 21.48 2.87
CA LYS A 98 -11.64 20.92 1.55
C LYS A 98 -10.20 20.44 1.45
N TYR A 99 -10.04 19.31 0.79
CA TYR A 99 -8.79 18.59 0.62
C TYR A 99 -8.17 18.88 -0.73
N GLY A 100 -6.85 19.05 -0.73
CA GLY A 100 -6.00 19.22 -1.91
C GLY A 100 -4.74 18.37 -1.80
N VAL A 101 -3.89 18.36 -2.81
CA VAL A 101 -2.63 17.60 -2.84
C VAL A 101 -1.49 18.51 -3.27
N VAL A 102 -0.40 18.48 -2.48
CA VAL A 102 0.87 19.13 -2.79
C VAL A 102 1.97 18.07 -2.87
N SER A 103 2.80 18.11 -3.91
CA SER A 103 3.94 17.19 -4.04
C SER A 103 5.05 17.52 -3.03
N ALA A 104 5.96 16.57 -2.80
CA ALA A 104 7.17 16.76 -2.00
C ALA A 104 8.10 17.86 -2.56
N THR A 105 7.92 18.27 -3.82
CA THR A 105 8.69 19.31 -4.51
C THR A 105 7.96 20.65 -4.61
N LYS A 106 6.98 20.90 -3.73
CA LYS A 106 6.21 22.16 -3.65
C LYS A 106 5.27 22.43 -4.84
N LYS A 107 4.95 21.44 -5.65
CA LYS A 107 4.00 21.62 -6.76
C LYS A 107 2.58 21.32 -6.28
N GLN A 108 1.64 22.26 -6.47
CA GLN A 108 0.22 21.98 -6.32
C GLN A 108 -0.21 20.96 -7.37
N ILE A 109 -0.72 19.83 -6.92
CA ILE A 109 -1.21 18.75 -7.79
C ILE A 109 -2.72 18.84 -7.92
N LEU A 110 -3.43 18.95 -6.78
CA LEU A 110 -4.88 19.12 -6.74
C LEU A 110 -5.23 20.29 -5.81
N GLU A 111 -6.07 21.18 -6.30
CA GLU A 111 -6.62 22.27 -5.50
C GLU A 111 -7.55 21.75 -4.40
N ASN A 112 -7.76 22.54 -3.33
CA ASN A 112 -8.62 22.20 -2.20
C ASN A 112 -10.11 22.27 -2.57
N ASN A 113 -10.59 21.33 -3.37
CA ASN A 113 -11.96 21.26 -3.86
C ASN A 113 -12.73 20.02 -3.38
N TYR A 114 -12.06 19.03 -2.81
CA TYR A 114 -12.63 17.72 -2.50
C TYR A 114 -13.02 17.59 -1.03
N ASP A 115 -14.04 16.76 -0.75
CA ASP A 115 -14.48 16.44 0.61
C ASP A 115 -13.52 15.46 1.32
N GLU A 116 -12.80 14.64 0.53
CA GLU A 116 -11.83 13.67 0.99
C GLU A 116 -10.91 13.28 -0.16
N ILE A 117 -9.65 12.94 0.15
CA ILE A 117 -8.66 12.43 -0.81
C ILE A 117 -7.90 11.27 -0.15
N SER A 118 -7.65 10.21 -0.93
CA SER A 118 -6.75 9.13 -0.57
C SER A 118 -5.91 8.65 -1.77
N SER A 119 -4.76 8.06 -1.50
CA SER A 119 -3.94 7.38 -2.51
C SER A 119 -4.63 6.10 -2.97
N VAL A 120 -4.45 5.74 -4.23
CA VAL A 120 -4.93 4.47 -4.81
C VAL A 120 -3.80 3.54 -5.22
N TYR A 121 -2.57 3.74 -4.70
CA TYR A 121 -1.37 2.94 -5.01
C TYR A 121 -0.92 2.94 -6.48
N LEU A 122 -1.63 3.59 -7.38
CA LEU A 122 -1.19 3.90 -8.73
C LEU A 122 -0.71 5.36 -8.76
N LYS A 123 0.52 5.58 -9.19
CA LYS A 123 1.07 6.93 -9.32
C LYS A 123 0.17 7.78 -10.20
N GLU A 124 -0.02 9.04 -9.77
CA GLU A 124 -0.79 10.06 -10.49
C GLU A 124 -2.31 9.82 -10.52
N TYR A 125 -2.84 8.87 -9.74
CA TYR A 125 -4.27 8.69 -9.54
C TYR A 125 -4.65 8.88 -8.08
N TYR A 126 -5.84 9.43 -7.85
CA TYR A 126 -6.35 9.75 -6.52
C TYR A 126 -7.82 9.32 -6.42
N LEU A 127 -8.15 8.66 -5.34
CA LEU A 127 -9.55 8.45 -4.97
C LEU A 127 -10.00 9.71 -4.21
N VAL A 128 -10.97 10.39 -4.77
CA VAL A 128 -11.54 11.61 -4.18
C VAL A 128 -13.01 11.44 -3.91
N LYS A 129 -13.51 12.17 -2.90
CA LYS A 129 -14.92 12.33 -2.65
C LYS A 129 -15.31 13.78 -2.96
N GLU A 130 -16.34 13.99 -3.75
CA GLU A 130 -16.86 15.29 -4.10
C GLU A 130 -18.38 15.26 -4.09
N ASN A 131 -19.02 16.14 -3.29
CA ASN A 131 -20.48 16.17 -3.11
C ASN A 131 -21.06 14.80 -2.71
N GLY A 132 -20.35 14.08 -1.82
CA GLY A 132 -20.72 12.77 -1.31
C GLY A 132 -20.50 11.59 -2.27
N LYS A 133 -20.00 11.83 -3.47
CA LYS A 133 -19.72 10.78 -4.48
C LYS A 133 -18.21 10.52 -4.59
N GLN A 134 -17.84 9.24 -4.62
CA GLN A 134 -16.48 8.84 -4.89
C GLN A 134 -16.20 8.83 -6.39
N LYS A 135 -14.99 9.24 -6.76
CA LYS A 135 -14.47 9.15 -8.13
C LYS A 135 -12.95 9.00 -8.11
N VAL A 136 -12.39 8.44 -9.18
CA VAL A 136 -10.95 8.45 -9.42
C VAL A 136 -10.62 9.57 -10.40
N ILE A 137 -9.62 10.36 -10.04
CA ILE A 137 -9.07 11.43 -10.88
C ILE A 137 -7.58 11.22 -11.08
N ASN A 138 -7.04 11.79 -12.17
CA ASN A 138 -5.58 11.84 -12.35
C ASN A 138 -4.97 13.11 -11.73
N SER A 139 -3.65 13.26 -11.83
CA SER A 139 -2.91 14.42 -11.34
C SER A 139 -3.24 15.76 -12.03
N LYS A 140 -4.05 15.75 -13.08
CA LYS A 140 -4.57 16.95 -13.75
C LYS A 140 -5.97 17.32 -13.26
N GLY A 141 -6.57 16.52 -12.37
CA GLY A 141 -7.95 16.67 -11.93
C GLY A 141 -8.98 16.12 -12.91
N GLU A 142 -8.55 15.42 -13.98
CA GLU A 142 -9.45 14.79 -14.94
C GLU A 142 -10.08 13.54 -14.34
N THR A 143 -11.40 13.43 -14.42
CA THR A 143 -12.11 12.26 -13.91
C THR A 143 -11.85 11.05 -14.81
N ILE A 144 -11.33 9.99 -14.20
CA ILE A 144 -11.08 8.69 -14.86
C ILE A 144 -12.29 7.77 -14.60
N LEU A 145 -12.79 7.75 -13.36
CA LEU A 145 -13.93 6.93 -12.95
C LEU A 145 -14.87 7.76 -12.08
N ASP A 146 -16.15 7.86 -12.45
CA ASP A 146 -17.15 8.58 -11.66
C ASP A 146 -18.45 7.81 -11.43
N LYS A 147 -18.57 6.58 -11.96
CA LYS A 147 -19.85 5.86 -11.98
C LYS A 147 -19.68 4.36 -11.78
N GLY A 148 -20.73 3.77 -11.23
CA GLY A 148 -20.98 2.35 -11.34
C GLY A 148 -20.34 1.46 -10.31
N PHE A 149 -19.75 2.00 -9.25
CA PHE A 149 -19.21 1.24 -8.13
C PHE A 149 -19.67 1.80 -6.78
N ASP A 150 -19.74 0.93 -5.78
CA ASP A 150 -20.05 1.29 -4.41
C ASP A 150 -18.77 1.61 -3.64
N GLU A 151 -17.66 0.92 -3.97
CA GLU A 151 -16.37 1.05 -3.33
C GLU A 151 -15.23 0.67 -4.29
N LEU A 152 -14.06 1.31 -4.14
CA LEU A 152 -12.78 0.88 -4.71
C LEU A 152 -11.99 0.11 -3.66
N LYS A 153 -11.49 -1.09 -4.01
CA LYS A 153 -10.75 -1.96 -3.08
C LYS A 153 -9.25 -1.83 -3.22
N SER A 154 -8.73 -1.93 -4.43
CA SER A 154 -7.30 -1.91 -4.68
C SER A 154 -6.99 -1.49 -6.11
N ALA A 155 -5.79 -0.97 -6.32
CA ALA A 155 -5.22 -0.84 -7.64
C ALA A 155 -4.78 -2.22 -8.16
N THR A 156 -4.78 -2.36 -9.48
CA THR A 156 -4.23 -3.49 -10.23
C THR A 156 -3.17 -3.00 -11.21
N THR A 157 -2.52 -3.91 -11.90
CA THR A 157 -1.55 -3.56 -12.95
C THR A 157 -2.14 -2.62 -14.01
N ASN A 158 -3.44 -2.79 -14.34
CA ASN A 158 -4.08 -2.05 -15.43
C ASN A 158 -5.22 -1.12 -14.98
N GLY A 159 -5.56 -1.11 -13.70
CA GLY A 159 -6.71 -0.33 -13.23
C GLY A 159 -7.04 -0.53 -11.76
N PHE A 160 -8.29 -0.83 -11.48
CA PHE A 160 -8.80 -0.88 -10.10
C PHE A 160 -9.83 -1.99 -9.93
N ILE A 161 -9.71 -2.74 -8.85
CA ILE A 161 -10.79 -3.62 -8.37
C ILE A 161 -11.85 -2.75 -7.71
N PHE A 162 -13.09 -2.87 -8.17
CA PHE A 162 -14.24 -2.18 -7.63
C PHE A 162 -15.30 -3.16 -7.08
N VAL A 163 -16.16 -2.68 -6.19
CA VAL A 163 -17.32 -3.41 -5.67
C VAL A 163 -18.57 -2.74 -6.17
N LYS A 164 -19.53 -3.55 -6.60
CA LYS A 164 -20.88 -3.15 -6.94
C LYS A 164 -21.87 -4.22 -6.49
N ASN A 165 -22.86 -3.82 -5.68
CA ASN A 165 -23.84 -4.75 -5.10
C ASN A 165 -23.16 -5.93 -4.35
N ASN A 166 -22.10 -5.65 -3.58
CA ASN A 166 -21.27 -6.64 -2.87
C ASN A 166 -20.52 -7.65 -3.76
N LEU A 167 -20.42 -7.41 -5.05
CA LEU A 167 -19.64 -8.22 -5.98
C LEU A 167 -18.48 -7.43 -6.55
N TYR A 168 -17.37 -8.12 -6.77
CA TYR A 168 -16.11 -7.57 -7.25
C TYR A 168 -16.03 -7.63 -8.77
N GLY A 169 -15.52 -6.57 -9.36
CA GLY A 169 -15.14 -6.46 -10.76
C GLY A 169 -13.86 -5.68 -10.91
N GLU A 170 -13.39 -5.52 -12.14
CA GLU A 170 -12.26 -4.66 -12.48
C GLU A 170 -12.64 -3.64 -13.52
N ILE A 171 -12.06 -2.46 -13.42
CA ILE A 171 -12.18 -1.36 -14.36
C ILE A 171 -10.77 -0.84 -14.66
N ASN A 172 -10.47 -0.62 -15.94
CA ASN A 172 -9.16 -0.09 -16.34
C ASN A 172 -9.05 1.42 -16.14
N THR A 173 -7.85 1.96 -16.32
CA THR A 173 -7.59 3.41 -16.19
C THR A 173 -8.25 4.27 -17.27
N SER A 174 -8.85 3.66 -18.30
CA SER A 174 -9.67 4.34 -19.31
C SER A 174 -11.15 4.40 -18.95
N GLY A 175 -11.55 3.77 -17.82
CA GLY A 175 -12.96 3.71 -17.40
C GLY A 175 -13.76 2.57 -18.02
N GLU A 176 -13.10 1.59 -18.65
CA GLU A 176 -13.75 0.41 -19.23
C GLU A 176 -13.77 -0.73 -18.23
N VAL A 177 -14.93 -1.38 -18.06
CA VAL A 177 -15.05 -2.58 -17.23
C VAL A 177 -14.39 -3.75 -17.96
N THR A 178 -13.29 -4.25 -17.39
CA THR A 178 -12.54 -5.42 -17.91
C THR A 178 -13.07 -6.71 -17.34
N LEU A 179 -13.45 -6.71 -16.06
CA LEU A 179 -14.14 -7.82 -15.40
C LEU A 179 -15.44 -7.32 -14.79
N GLU A 180 -16.56 -7.89 -15.22
CA GLU A 180 -17.87 -7.56 -14.66
C GLU A 180 -17.95 -7.86 -13.16
N ALA A 181 -18.73 -7.06 -12.42
CA ALA A 181 -18.97 -7.24 -11.00
C ALA A 181 -19.85 -8.47 -10.73
N LYS A 182 -19.24 -9.65 -10.72
CA LYS A 182 -19.92 -10.93 -10.47
C LYS A 182 -19.20 -11.84 -9.47
N TYR A 183 -17.95 -11.51 -9.12
CA TYR A 183 -17.12 -12.33 -8.24
C TYR A 183 -17.41 -12.00 -6.78
N GLN A 184 -17.43 -13.00 -5.92
CA GLN A 184 -17.56 -12.84 -4.46
C GLN A 184 -16.25 -12.39 -3.81
N ASP A 185 -15.12 -12.64 -4.48
CA ASP A 185 -13.79 -12.17 -4.15
C ASP A 185 -12.94 -12.09 -5.42
N LEU A 186 -12.07 -11.10 -5.50
CA LEU A 186 -11.19 -10.88 -6.65
C LEU A 186 -9.91 -10.22 -6.17
N LYS A 187 -8.77 -10.84 -6.46
CA LYS A 187 -7.45 -10.34 -6.06
C LYS A 187 -6.46 -10.57 -7.18
N GLU A 188 -5.84 -9.51 -7.69
CA GLU A 188 -4.69 -9.65 -8.58
C GLU A 188 -3.51 -10.27 -7.82
N ILE A 189 -2.86 -11.24 -8.43
CA ILE A 189 -1.69 -11.91 -7.87
C ILE A 189 -0.42 -11.61 -8.66
N LYS A 190 -0.51 -11.49 -9.99
CA LYS A 190 0.62 -11.22 -10.86
C LYS A 190 0.13 -10.91 -12.27
N ASP A 191 0.73 -9.90 -12.92
CA ASP A 191 0.60 -9.63 -14.38
C ASP A 191 -0.83 -9.77 -14.92
N SER A 192 -1.80 -9.10 -14.27
CA SER A 192 -3.21 -9.18 -14.67
C SER A 192 -3.82 -10.58 -14.57
N THR A 193 -3.31 -11.40 -13.65
CA THR A 193 -3.84 -12.70 -13.26
C THR A 193 -4.51 -12.59 -11.89
N TYR A 194 -5.68 -13.19 -11.74
CA TYR A 194 -6.51 -12.99 -10.56
C TYR A 194 -6.88 -14.31 -9.90
N ILE A 195 -6.78 -14.39 -8.58
CA ILE A 195 -7.57 -15.33 -7.78
C ILE A 195 -9.00 -14.77 -7.75
N ALA A 196 -9.94 -15.51 -8.25
CA ALA A 196 -11.35 -15.16 -8.27
C ALA A 196 -12.20 -16.18 -7.51
N LYS A 197 -13.23 -15.69 -6.80
CA LYS A 197 -14.23 -16.53 -6.15
C LYS A 197 -15.58 -16.34 -6.83
N LEU A 198 -16.16 -17.42 -7.32
CA LEU A 198 -17.51 -17.46 -7.89
C LEU A 198 -18.23 -18.72 -7.38
N ASP A 199 -19.50 -18.61 -7.01
CA ASP A 199 -20.29 -19.70 -6.45
C ASP A 199 -19.60 -20.42 -5.27
N ASN A 200 -18.94 -19.63 -4.41
CA ASN A 200 -18.15 -20.07 -3.25
C ASN A 200 -16.95 -20.98 -3.61
N LYS A 201 -16.49 -20.93 -4.84
CA LYS A 201 -15.29 -21.65 -5.32
C LYS A 201 -14.25 -20.68 -5.85
N TYR A 202 -13.01 -20.97 -5.51
CA TYR A 202 -11.85 -20.25 -5.99
C TYR A 202 -11.24 -20.89 -7.23
N GLY A 203 -10.71 -20.06 -8.11
CA GLY A 203 -9.93 -20.44 -9.27
C GLY A 203 -9.06 -19.28 -9.73
N ILE A 204 -8.42 -19.44 -10.88
CA ILE A 204 -7.61 -18.40 -11.51
C ILE A 204 -8.26 -17.97 -12.81
N ILE A 205 -8.32 -16.68 -13.04
CA ILE A 205 -8.78 -16.05 -14.28
C ILE A 205 -7.75 -15.03 -14.78
N ASP A 206 -7.79 -14.72 -16.05
CA ASP A 206 -7.07 -13.60 -16.63
C ASP A 206 -7.87 -12.28 -16.56
N ASN A 207 -7.31 -11.19 -17.09
CA ASN A 207 -7.89 -9.84 -17.05
C ASN A 207 -9.14 -9.65 -17.94
N ILE A 208 -9.56 -10.64 -18.67
CA ILE A 208 -10.82 -10.64 -19.45
C ILE A 208 -11.78 -11.76 -19.00
N GLY A 209 -11.42 -12.46 -17.91
CA GLY A 209 -12.27 -13.45 -17.27
C GLY A 209 -12.16 -14.87 -17.83
N ASN A 210 -11.16 -15.17 -18.68
CA ASN A 210 -10.91 -16.54 -19.10
C ASN A 210 -10.33 -17.36 -17.94
N VAL A 211 -10.84 -18.57 -17.76
CA VAL A 211 -10.43 -19.47 -16.69
C VAL A 211 -9.09 -20.13 -17.03
N GLN A 212 -8.07 -19.89 -16.22
CA GLN A 212 -6.75 -20.51 -16.28
C GLN A 212 -6.68 -21.73 -15.34
N VAL A 213 -7.28 -21.63 -14.15
CA VAL A 213 -7.49 -22.72 -13.20
C VAL A 213 -8.96 -22.76 -12.82
N GLU A 214 -9.60 -23.91 -12.98
CA GLU A 214 -11.03 -24.10 -12.74
C GLU A 214 -11.46 -23.62 -11.34
N LEU A 215 -12.61 -22.93 -11.26
CA LEU A 215 -13.18 -22.43 -10.01
C LEU A 215 -13.85 -23.60 -9.24
N LYS A 216 -13.05 -24.40 -8.56
CA LYS A 216 -13.49 -25.61 -7.82
C LYS A 216 -12.94 -25.72 -6.41
N TYR A 217 -11.95 -24.90 -6.05
CA TYR A 217 -11.27 -24.95 -4.78
C TYR A 217 -12.04 -24.25 -3.67
N THR A 218 -11.86 -24.69 -2.43
CA THR A 218 -12.48 -24.09 -1.24
C THR A 218 -11.65 -22.93 -0.66
N GLY A 219 -10.35 -22.93 -0.95
CA GLY A 219 -9.41 -21.88 -0.59
C GLY A 219 -8.29 -21.77 -1.62
N MET A 220 -7.72 -20.58 -1.78
CA MET A 220 -6.61 -20.35 -2.68
C MET A 220 -5.74 -19.19 -2.19
N THR A 221 -4.42 -19.36 -2.23
CA THR A 221 -3.44 -18.33 -1.88
C THR A 221 -2.29 -18.36 -2.89
N TYR A 222 -1.66 -17.20 -3.07
CA TYR A 222 -0.46 -17.05 -3.86
C TYR A 222 0.73 -16.70 -2.95
N ASN A 223 1.82 -17.42 -3.12
CA ASN A 223 3.08 -17.12 -2.47
C ASN A 223 4.01 -16.42 -3.45
N GLU A 224 4.21 -15.15 -3.25
CA GLU A 224 4.99 -14.28 -4.15
C GLU A 224 6.47 -14.69 -4.24
N LYS A 225 7.08 -15.12 -3.12
CA LYS A 225 8.49 -15.56 -3.11
C LYS A 225 8.73 -16.84 -3.90
N ALA A 226 7.78 -17.77 -3.84
CA ALA A 226 7.85 -19.04 -4.54
C ALA A 226 7.29 -18.96 -5.97
N ASP A 227 6.53 -17.92 -6.29
CA ASP A 227 5.73 -17.81 -7.52
C ASP A 227 4.82 -19.04 -7.72
N LEU A 228 4.19 -19.49 -6.61
CA LEU A 228 3.34 -20.68 -6.56
C LEU A 228 1.97 -20.36 -5.98
N ILE A 229 0.97 -21.07 -6.46
CA ILE A 229 -0.40 -21.02 -5.97
C ILE A 229 -0.66 -22.28 -5.13
N PHE A 230 -1.26 -22.10 -3.96
CA PHE A 230 -1.73 -23.17 -3.08
C PHE A 230 -3.25 -23.17 -3.08
N ALA A 231 -3.84 -24.25 -3.62
CA ALA A 231 -5.28 -24.38 -3.81
C ALA A 231 -5.85 -25.54 -3.00
N GLU A 232 -6.70 -25.24 -2.00
CA GLU A 232 -7.32 -26.22 -1.11
C GLU A 232 -8.63 -26.74 -1.71
N ASN A 233 -8.82 -28.04 -1.68
CA ASN A 233 -10.07 -28.72 -2.07
C ASN A 233 -10.98 -29.00 -0.87
N ALA A 234 -12.16 -29.60 -1.12
CA ALA A 234 -13.14 -29.92 -0.09
C ALA A 234 -12.67 -31.02 0.89
N ASP A 235 -11.66 -31.78 0.54
CA ASP A 235 -11.07 -32.84 1.39
C ASP A 235 -9.87 -32.33 2.20
N TYR A 236 -9.71 -30.99 2.30
CA TYR A 236 -8.59 -30.33 2.99
C TYR A 236 -7.21 -30.69 2.44
N GLN A 237 -7.16 -31.09 1.18
CA GLN A 237 -5.91 -31.29 0.46
C GLN A 237 -5.56 -30.02 -0.30
N THR A 238 -4.28 -29.66 -0.29
CA THR A 238 -3.73 -28.52 -1.00
C THR A 238 -3.02 -28.99 -2.26
N SER A 239 -3.35 -28.42 -3.40
CA SER A 239 -2.59 -28.56 -4.64
C SER A 239 -1.56 -27.44 -4.74
N ILE A 240 -0.30 -27.80 -5.03
CA ILE A 240 0.74 -26.86 -5.47
C ILE A 240 0.55 -26.65 -6.97
N ILE A 241 0.34 -25.42 -7.40
CA ILE A 241 0.13 -25.06 -8.81
C ILE A 241 1.24 -24.07 -9.20
N ASP A 242 1.94 -24.36 -10.29
CA ASP A 242 3.00 -23.51 -10.80
C ASP A 242 2.49 -22.32 -11.63
N ASN A 243 3.40 -21.46 -12.08
CA ASN A 243 3.10 -20.27 -12.88
C ASN A 243 2.62 -20.59 -14.32
N ASN A 244 2.66 -21.85 -14.75
CA ASN A 244 2.03 -22.35 -15.98
C ASN A 244 0.66 -23.00 -15.70
N TYR A 245 0.13 -22.80 -14.48
CA TYR A 245 -1.15 -23.36 -14.01
C TYR A 245 -1.17 -24.90 -13.95
N GLN A 246 0.01 -25.54 -13.85
CA GLN A 246 0.12 -27.00 -13.75
C GLN A 246 0.16 -27.44 -12.30
N VAL A 247 -0.68 -28.42 -11.94
CA VAL A 247 -0.63 -29.05 -10.62
C VAL A 247 0.62 -29.91 -10.51
N LYS A 248 1.50 -29.59 -9.56
CA LYS A 248 2.76 -30.29 -9.28
C LYS A 248 2.57 -31.40 -8.24
N ALA A 249 1.76 -31.15 -7.23
CA ALA A 249 1.47 -32.12 -6.17
C ALA A 249 0.13 -31.79 -5.52
N THR A 250 -0.49 -32.80 -4.90
CA THR A 250 -1.68 -32.62 -4.06
C THR A 250 -1.54 -33.47 -2.81
N GLY A 251 -1.79 -32.88 -1.65
CA GLY A 251 -1.68 -33.55 -0.35
C GLY A 251 -2.01 -32.59 0.78
N ILE A 252 -1.72 -32.97 2.02
CA ILE A 252 -1.89 -32.10 3.17
C ILE A 252 -0.65 -31.21 3.29
N LEU A 253 -0.82 -29.91 3.07
CA LEU A 253 0.25 -28.93 3.22
C LEU A 253 0.64 -28.82 4.72
N SER A 254 1.90 -29.08 5.02
CA SER A 254 2.42 -29.02 6.39
C SER A 254 3.22 -27.74 6.63
N GLU A 255 3.98 -27.27 5.64
CA GLU A 255 4.85 -26.13 5.78
C GLU A 255 5.27 -25.54 4.43
N VAL A 256 5.40 -24.23 4.36
CA VAL A 256 6.09 -23.51 3.28
C VAL A 256 7.21 -22.70 3.95
N ASN A 257 8.45 -23.14 3.78
CA ASN A 257 9.63 -22.47 4.33
C ASN A 257 10.38 -21.76 3.20
N THR A 258 10.21 -20.43 3.15
CA THR A 258 10.83 -19.59 2.10
C THR A 258 12.27 -19.20 2.43
N GLU A 259 12.75 -19.44 3.65
CA GLU A 259 14.15 -19.18 4.05
C GLU A 259 15.04 -20.37 3.68
N ASP A 260 14.58 -21.59 3.99
CA ASP A 260 15.27 -22.83 3.64
C ASP A 260 14.85 -23.40 2.27
N GLU A 261 14.03 -22.66 1.52
CA GLU A 261 13.60 -22.93 0.16
C GLU A 261 12.91 -24.28 -0.06
N TYR A 262 12.02 -24.70 0.84
CA TYR A 262 11.27 -25.93 0.67
C TYR A 262 9.77 -25.80 1.01
N ILE A 263 8.99 -26.74 0.46
CA ILE A 263 7.61 -27.00 0.81
C ILE A 263 7.50 -28.43 1.30
N ARG A 264 6.87 -28.66 2.46
CA ARG A 264 6.63 -29.98 3.02
C ARG A 264 5.15 -30.33 2.94
N MET A 265 4.85 -31.47 2.34
CA MET A 265 3.51 -32.01 2.24
C MET A 265 3.44 -33.44 2.77
N ARG A 266 2.27 -33.85 3.28
CA ARG A 266 1.98 -35.25 3.59
C ARG A 266 1.10 -35.83 2.49
N ILE A 267 1.64 -36.85 1.80
CA ILE A 267 0.98 -37.57 0.69
C ILE A 267 1.03 -39.06 1.02
N ASN A 268 -0.13 -39.73 1.05
CA ASN A 268 -0.24 -41.18 1.40
C ASN A 268 0.46 -41.52 2.73
N ASN A 269 0.31 -40.67 3.75
CA ASN A 269 0.95 -40.75 5.07
C ASN A 269 2.47 -40.51 5.13
N ASP A 270 3.14 -40.30 4.01
CA ASP A 270 4.56 -39.97 3.96
C ASP A 270 4.79 -38.49 3.77
N TYR A 271 5.84 -37.97 4.39
CA TYR A 271 6.28 -36.60 4.11
C TYR A 271 7.09 -36.54 2.84
N LYS A 272 6.67 -35.65 1.94
CA LYS A 272 7.39 -35.29 0.72
C LYS A 272 7.80 -33.85 0.75
N TYR A 273 8.93 -33.55 0.15
CA TYR A 273 9.50 -32.23 0.07
C TYR A 273 9.54 -31.75 -1.38
N TYR A 274 9.24 -30.47 -1.57
CA TYR A 274 9.25 -29.82 -2.86
C TYR A 274 10.10 -28.54 -2.76
N SER A 275 10.79 -28.20 -3.84
CA SER A 275 11.44 -26.91 -3.98
C SER A 275 10.42 -25.78 -4.09
N LEU A 276 10.84 -24.52 -3.95
CA LEU A 276 9.99 -23.35 -4.25
C LEU A 276 9.63 -23.21 -5.75
N LYS A 277 10.03 -24.16 -6.61
CA LYS A 277 9.54 -24.32 -7.98
C LYS A 277 8.43 -25.38 -8.11
N GLY A 278 8.02 -25.98 -6.99
CA GLY A 278 7.02 -27.04 -6.96
C GLY A 278 7.56 -28.43 -7.39
N GLU A 279 8.85 -28.62 -7.54
CA GLU A 279 9.46 -29.90 -7.95
C GLU A 279 9.81 -30.74 -6.73
N GLU A 280 9.45 -32.04 -6.76
CA GLU A 280 9.81 -32.98 -5.70
C GLU A 280 11.33 -33.03 -5.52
N THR A 281 11.81 -32.91 -4.30
CA THR A 281 13.24 -32.87 -3.99
C THR A 281 13.60 -33.83 -2.86
N SER A 282 14.73 -34.48 -3.01
CA SER A 282 15.38 -35.29 -1.98
C SER A 282 16.59 -34.60 -1.35
N ASN A 283 16.68 -33.28 -1.45
CA ASN A 283 17.84 -32.51 -1.00
C ASN A 283 18.11 -32.77 0.50
N ILE A 284 19.26 -33.39 0.79
CA ILE A 284 19.70 -33.85 2.11
C ILE A 284 19.81 -32.69 3.14
N ASN A 285 20.02 -31.46 2.69
CA ASN A 285 20.10 -30.32 3.58
C ASN A 285 18.74 -29.98 4.24
N VAL A 286 17.65 -30.20 3.53
CA VAL A 286 16.27 -30.06 4.07
C VAL A 286 15.98 -31.17 5.09
N LEU A 287 16.48 -32.39 4.84
CA LEU A 287 16.28 -33.53 5.74
C LEU A 287 17.18 -33.45 6.97
N LYS A 288 18.38 -32.91 6.90
CA LYS A 288 19.33 -32.81 8.02
C LYS A 288 18.89 -31.80 9.10
N ASN A 289 18.25 -30.71 8.71
CA ASN A 289 17.77 -29.72 9.67
C ASN A 289 16.56 -30.21 10.50
N ASN A 290 15.82 -31.21 10.00
CA ASN A 290 14.70 -31.82 10.71
C ASN A 290 15.08 -33.04 11.57
N THR A 291 16.33 -33.54 11.49
CA THR A 291 16.77 -34.74 12.23
C THR A 291 17.46 -34.41 13.56
N ILE A 292 17.68 -33.13 13.87
CA ILE A 292 18.40 -32.70 15.09
C ILE A 292 17.49 -32.69 16.35
N PHE A 293 16.21 -32.96 16.24
CA PHE A 293 15.27 -32.93 17.38
C PHE A 293 14.88 -34.33 17.93
N LEU A 294 15.62 -35.39 17.61
CA LEU A 294 15.42 -36.72 18.15
C LEU A 294 16.69 -37.31 18.77
N SER A 295 17.41 -36.53 19.57
CA SER A 295 18.45 -37.06 20.48
C SER A 295 18.34 -36.44 21.87
#